data_4890be642da183d9117f4e059a484214
#
_entry.id   4890be642da183d9117f4e059a484214
#
_cell.length_a   1.000
_cell.length_b   1.000
_cell.length_c   1.000
_cell.angle_alpha   90.00
_cell.angle_beta   90.00
_cell.angle_gamma   90.00
#
_symmetry.space_group_name_H-M   'P 1'
#
loop_
_entity.id
_entity.type
_entity.pdbx_description
1 polymer ?
#
loop_
_entity_poly.entity_id
_entity_poly.type
_entity_poly.pdbx_seq_one_letter_code
_entity_poly.pdbx_strand_id
1 'polypeptide(L)'
;MQYHAHIYWENDTEKKEALSLRLTLHDNGCGLGRIKEKPIGPHSLPMYQVMYDANNKNFVENYLQQFNKKISILLHEDIGTDNKLDHT
;
A
#
# COMPACT_ATOMS: atom_id res chain seq x y z
N MET A 1 -2.95 13.03 10.53
CA MET A 1 -1.98 12.77 9.46
C MET A 1 -2.27 11.44 8.83
N GLN A 2 -2.24 11.39 7.52
CA GLN A 2 -2.51 10.16 6.77
C GLN A 2 -1.25 9.59 6.18
N TYR A 3 -1.24 8.26 6.06
CA TYR A 3 -0.12 7.54 5.46
C TYR A 3 -0.67 6.65 4.36
N HIS A 4 0.18 6.36 3.40
CA HIS A 4 -0.15 5.47 2.29
C HIS A 4 0.88 4.38 2.17
N ALA A 5 0.44 3.19 1.79
CA ALA A 5 1.35 2.14 1.37
C ALA A 5 0.91 1.71 -0.02
N HIS A 6 1.88 1.51 -0.91
CA HIS A 6 1.63 0.99 -2.24
C HIS A 6 2.11 -0.44 -2.29
N ILE A 7 1.26 -1.36 -2.69
CA ILE A 7 1.58 -2.77 -2.71
C ILE A 7 1.55 -3.24 -4.14
N TYR A 8 2.70 -3.73 -4.63
CA TYR A 8 2.90 -4.13 -6.02
C TYR A 8 3.16 -5.62 -6.12
N TRP A 9 2.87 -6.19 -7.26
CA TRP A 9 3.22 -7.58 -7.54
C TRP A 9 3.68 -7.73 -8.98
N GLU A 10 4.50 -8.76 -9.22
CA GLU A 10 5.08 -9.00 -10.55
C GLU A 10 4.55 -10.26 -11.21
N ASN A 11 3.93 -11.15 -10.42
CA ASN A 11 3.45 -12.42 -10.94
C ASN A 11 2.25 -12.89 -10.13
N ASP A 12 1.66 -14.01 -10.53
CA ASP A 12 0.44 -14.49 -9.88
C ASP A 12 0.67 -14.93 -8.44
N THR A 13 1.84 -15.47 -8.14
CA THR A 13 2.14 -15.86 -6.76
C THR A 13 2.19 -14.65 -5.86
N GLU A 14 2.85 -13.59 -6.32
CA GLU A 14 2.90 -12.36 -5.54
C GLU A 14 1.54 -11.69 -5.46
N LYS A 15 0.75 -11.78 -6.53
CA LYS A 15 -0.59 -11.23 -6.51
C LYS A 15 -1.44 -11.88 -5.43
N LYS A 16 -1.39 -13.19 -5.31
CA LYS A 16 -2.15 -13.88 -4.27
C LYS A 16 -1.74 -13.42 -2.89
N GLU A 17 -0.44 -13.27 -2.68
CA GLU A 17 0.08 -12.78 -1.41
C GLU A 17 -0.42 -11.36 -1.15
N ALA A 18 -0.28 -10.48 -2.13
CA ALA A 18 -0.70 -9.09 -1.98
C ALA A 18 -2.19 -8.96 -1.68
N LEU A 19 -3.02 -9.73 -2.38
CA LEU A 19 -4.46 -9.65 -2.16
C LEU A 19 -4.88 -10.27 -0.83
N SER A 20 -4.11 -11.25 -0.34
CA SER A 20 -4.44 -11.87 0.94
C SER A 20 -4.29 -10.91 2.12
N LEU A 21 -3.54 -9.83 1.94
CA LEU A 21 -3.37 -8.86 3.00
C LEU A 21 -4.57 -7.94 3.18
N ARG A 22 -5.42 -7.85 2.17
CA ARG A 22 -6.49 -6.85 2.18
C ARG A 22 -7.47 -7.06 3.33
N LEU A 23 -7.84 -8.30 3.60
CA LEU A 23 -8.81 -8.56 4.66
C LEU A 23 -8.29 -8.11 6.03
N THR A 24 -7.06 -8.48 6.33
CA THR A 24 -6.45 -8.09 7.62
C THR A 24 -6.32 -6.58 7.73
N LEU A 25 -5.90 -5.93 6.66
CA LEU A 25 -5.77 -4.47 6.68
C LEU A 25 -7.12 -3.79 6.85
N HIS A 26 -8.13 -4.29 6.15
CA HIS A 26 -9.47 -3.75 6.29
C HIS A 26 -9.99 -3.91 7.72
N ASP A 27 -9.77 -5.09 8.32
CA ASP A 27 -10.22 -5.37 9.67
C ASP A 27 -9.53 -4.49 10.72
N ASN A 28 -8.39 -3.93 10.36
CA ASN A 28 -7.65 -3.05 11.26
C ASN A 28 -7.83 -1.57 10.92
N GLY A 29 -8.88 -1.25 10.18
CA GLY A 29 -9.27 0.13 9.97
C GLY A 29 -8.62 0.83 8.79
N CYS A 30 -7.94 0.10 7.93
CA CYS A 30 -7.29 0.70 6.76
C CYS A 30 -8.30 0.94 5.64
N GLY A 31 -8.12 2.03 4.90
CA GLY A 31 -8.79 2.21 3.64
C GLY A 31 -8.03 1.47 2.57
N LEU A 32 -8.74 0.83 1.66
CA LEU A 32 -8.13 0.09 0.56
C LEU A 32 -8.54 0.68 -0.76
N GLY A 33 -7.53 1.02 -1.56
CA GLY A 33 -7.78 1.54 -2.89
C GLY A 33 -8.17 0.44 -3.86
N ARG A 34 -8.54 0.87 -5.06
CA ARG A 34 -8.90 -0.04 -6.13
C ARG A 34 -7.69 -0.85 -6.57
N ILE A 35 -7.91 -2.12 -6.89
CA ILE A 35 -6.87 -2.95 -7.46
C ILE A 35 -6.66 -2.52 -8.91
N LYS A 36 -5.42 -2.16 -9.23
CA LYS A 36 -5.04 -1.72 -10.57
C LYS A 36 -4.22 -2.82 -11.21
N GLU A 37 -4.87 -3.59 -12.06
CA GLU A 37 -4.26 -4.76 -12.67
C GLU A 37 -3.29 -4.40 -13.79
N LYS A 38 -3.53 -3.28 -14.45
CA LYS A 38 -2.69 -2.86 -15.57
C LYS A 38 -1.80 -1.71 -15.14
N PRO A 39 -0.55 -1.67 -15.64
CA PRO A 39 0.32 -0.52 -15.35
C PRO A 39 -0.33 0.77 -15.80
N ILE A 40 -0.22 1.81 -14.97
CA ILE A 40 -0.82 3.10 -15.26
C ILE A 40 0.23 4.18 -15.06
N GLY A 41 0.42 5.02 -16.08
CA GLY A 41 1.33 6.14 -16.01
C GLY A 41 2.74 5.71 -15.66
N PRO A 42 3.33 6.28 -14.61
CA PRO A 42 4.70 5.93 -14.23
C PRO A 42 4.83 4.58 -13.55
N HIS A 43 3.73 3.97 -13.18
CA HIS A 43 3.78 2.67 -12.50
C HIS A 43 3.88 1.56 -13.53
N SER A 44 4.88 0.72 -13.39
CA SER A 44 5.13 -0.36 -14.33
C SER A 44 4.55 -1.69 -13.85
N LEU A 45 4.01 -1.75 -12.63
CA LEU A 45 3.47 -2.97 -12.06
C LEU A 45 2.04 -2.78 -11.60
N PRO A 46 1.25 -3.85 -11.61
CA PRO A 46 -0.06 -3.79 -10.96
C PRO A 46 0.11 -3.51 -9.46
N MET A 47 -0.89 -2.88 -8.87
CA MET A 47 -0.78 -2.45 -7.48
C MET A 47 -2.14 -2.12 -6.87
N TYR A 48 -2.16 -1.98 -5.55
CA TYR A 48 -3.23 -1.25 -4.87
C TYR A 48 -2.63 -0.41 -3.74
N GLN A 49 -3.42 0.53 -3.27
CA GLN A 49 -2.99 1.46 -2.24
C GLN A 49 -3.70 1.16 -0.93
N VAL A 50 -2.97 1.28 0.17
CA VAL A 50 -3.52 1.16 1.52
C VAL A 50 -3.41 2.52 2.18
N MET A 51 -4.50 2.97 2.79
CA MET A 51 -4.51 4.23 3.51
C MET A 51 -4.71 3.97 4.98
N TYR A 52 -3.91 4.60 5.81
CA TYR A 52 -3.98 4.42 7.26
C TYR A 52 -3.57 5.71 7.96
N ASP A 53 -3.76 5.76 9.28
CA ASP A 53 -3.44 6.97 10.04
C ASP A 53 -2.60 6.62 11.26
N ALA A 54 -2.38 7.62 12.13
CA ALA A 54 -1.53 7.41 13.30
C ALA A 54 -2.06 6.35 14.25
N ASN A 55 -3.37 6.11 14.24
CA ASN A 55 -3.96 5.13 15.17
C ASN A 55 -3.55 3.71 14.84
N ASN A 56 -3.39 3.39 13.56
CA ASN A 56 -3.03 2.03 13.16
C ASN A 56 -1.67 1.95 12.48
N LYS A 57 -0.92 3.04 12.47
CA LYS A 57 0.36 3.12 11.78
C LYS A 57 1.32 2.01 12.21
N ASN A 58 1.49 1.85 13.52
CA ASN A 58 2.46 0.86 14.01
C ASN A 58 2.09 -0.55 13.59
N PHE A 59 0.82 -0.89 13.73
CA PHE A 59 0.37 -2.21 13.29
C PHE A 59 0.59 -2.40 11.79
N VAL A 60 0.16 -1.45 10.99
CA VAL A 60 0.19 -1.58 9.55
C VAL A 60 1.62 -1.72 9.05
N GLU A 61 2.51 -0.86 9.53
CA GLU A 61 3.89 -0.90 9.04
C GLU A 61 4.60 -2.17 9.47
N ASN A 62 4.38 -2.62 10.69
CA ASN A 62 4.96 -3.88 11.13
C ASN A 62 4.40 -5.07 10.36
N TYR A 63 3.11 -5.06 10.11
CA TYR A 63 2.46 -6.13 9.37
C TYR A 63 3.02 -6.20 7.95
N LEU A 64 3.07 -5.06 7.26
CA LEU A 64 3.54 -5.03 5.88
C LEU A 64 5.01 -5.38 5.75
N GLN A 65 5.83 -5.01 6.73
CA GLN A 65 7.24 -5.33 6.67
C GLN A 65 7.51 -6.82 6.61
N GLN A 66 6.62 -7.62 7.17
CA GLN A 66 6.78 -9.07 7.14
C GLN A 66 6.73 -9.62 5.73
N PHE A 67 6.11 -8.89 4.81
CA PHE A 67 5.92 -9.36 3.43
C PHE A 67 6.83 -8.66 2.43
N ASN A 68 7.68 -7.76 2.91
CA ASN A 68 8.48 -6.92 2.04
C ASN A 68 9.47 -7.71 1.17
N LYS A 69 9.80 -8.93 1.57
CA LYS A 69 10.68 -9.79 0.79
C LYS A 69 9.92 -10.60 -0.24
N LYS A 70 8.61 -10.73 -0.08
CA LYS A 70 7.77 -11.53 -0.99
C LYS A 70 7.11 -10.68 -2.06
N ILE A 71 6.76 -9.46 -1.72
CA ILE A 71 6.10 -8.53 -2.62
C ILE A 71 6.71 -7.15 -2.40
N SER A 72 6.54 -6.28 -3.35
CA SER A 72 7.11 -4.93 -3.25
C SER A 72 6.15 -4.01 -2.52
N ILE A 73 6.62 -3.40 -1.44
CA ILE A 73 5.80 -2.51 -0.64
C ILE A 73 6.55 -1.19 -0.47
N LEU A 74 5.88 -0.10 -0.81
CA LEU A 74 6.43 1.24 -0.67
C LEU A 74 5.59 2.01 0.34
N LEU A 75 6.20 2.39 1.46
CA LEU A 75 5.54 3.19 2.48
C LEU A 75 5.73 4.66 2.18
N HIS A 76 4.70 5.44 2.46
CA HIS A 76 4.61 6.81 2.00
C HIS A 76 3.93 7.66 3.05
N GLU A 77 4.59 8.66 3.53
CA GLU A 77 3.98 9.58 4.49
C GLU A 77 3.37 10.76 3.75
N ASP A 78 2.12 11.05 4.05
CA ASP A 78 1.44 12.19 3.44
C ASP A 78 1.57 13.38 4.37
N ILE A 79 2.43 14.31 4.02
CA ILE A 79 2.65 15.53 4.79
C ILE A 79 1.70 16.59 4.28
N GLY A 80 0.66 16.87 5.05
CA GLY A 80 -0.47 17.66 4.57
C GLY A 80 -0.15 18.98 3.89
N THR A 81 0.75 19.76 4.45
CA THR A 81 1.01 21.10 3.90
C THR A 81 1.84 21.10 2.65
N ASP A 82 2.60 20.04 2.42
CA ASP A 82 3.54 19.99 1.31
C ASP A 82 3.15 19.02 0.24
N ASN A 83 1.97 18.47 0.35
CA ASN A 83 1.62 17.36 -0.51
C ASN A 83 1.56 17.73 -1.97
N LYS A 84 1.30 19.00 -2.31
CA LYS A 84 1.29 19.36 -3.71
C LYS A 84 2.68 19.35 -4.31
N LEU A 85 3.71 19.43 -3.52
CA LEU A 85 5.07 19.26 -4.02
C LEU A 85 5.40 17.77 -4.18
N ASP A 86 4.82 16.96 -3.34
CA ASP A 86 5.10 15.54 -3.32
C ASP A 86 4.39 14.77 -4.42
N HIS A 87 3.34 15.36 -4.94
CA HIS A 87 2.48 14.65 -5.88
C HIS A 87 2.77 14.99 -7.33
N THR A 88 3.92 15.42 -7.56
CA THR A 88 4.32 15.70 -8.94
C THR A 88 4.52 14.42 -9.73
#